data_6594261467250dde4a70e9bbe0a1a289
#
_entry.id   6594261467250dde4a70e9bbe0a1a289
#
_cell.length_a   1.000
_cell.length_b   1.000
_cell.length_c   1.000
_cell.angle_alpha   90.00
_cell.angle_beta   90.00
_cell.angle_gamma   90.00
#
_symmetry.space_group_name_H-M   'P 1'
#
loop_
_entity.id
_entity.type
_entity.pdbx_description
1 polymer ?
#
loop_
_entity_poly.entity_id
_entity_poly.type
_entity_poly.pdbx_seq_one_letter_code
_entity_poly.pdbx_strand_id
1 'polypeptide(L)'
;MKRIIIFSSLFLISSCVKPVALDHTVLEDTKRPAEERAQDGSRKAIDVYTFMGVQPGMTVADLWPGGGYNTHLLSRLMGNSGRVYCMMGFYGSGRYDMLDKITTRITEAELNNVEVFDKPSDLPPGSVDVMVSIRNYHDAKPPRDQLLNELYDALKPGGIIGIVDVATDHPGWDEDTHRLNEQVVIDEFTANGFTFEGSSDMLRNPDDDHSIRGFDEGRHTMDRYLLKFRKHS
;
A
#
# COMPACT_ATOMS: atom_id res chain seq x y z
N MET A 1 37.68 -35.01 37.70
CA MET A 1 37.25 -33.63 37.40
C MET A 1 36.02 -33.69 36.50
N LYS A 2 34.83 -33.42 37.06
CA LYS A 2 33.57 -33.39 36.27
C LYS A 2 33.36 -31.95 35.80
N ARG A 3 33.33 -31.73 34.48
CA ARG A 3 32.98 -30.44 33.89
C ARG A 3 31.46 -30.30 33.89
N ILE A 4 30.93 -29.30 34.56
CA ILE A 4 29.54 -28.91 34.54
C ILE A 4 29.39 -27.94 33.34
N ILE A 5 28.60 -28.33 32.35
CA ILE A 5 28.21 -27.48 31.23
C ILE A 5 26.88 -26.80 31.63
N ILE A 6 26.92 -25.50 31.83
CA ILE A 6 25.74 -24.68 32.12
C ILE A 6 25.17 -24.25 30.77
N PHE A 7 24.00 -24.79 30.38
CA PHE A 7 23.22 -24.30 29.28
C PHE A 7 22.47 -23.01 29.71
N SER A 8 22.91 -21.87 29.21
CA SER A 8 22.17 -20.62 29.36
C SER A 8 21.07 -20.56 28.32
N SER A 9 19.83 -20.79 28.74
CA SER A 9 18.65 -20.62 27.88
C SER A 9 18.33 -19.15 27.73
N LEU A 10 18.63 -18.57 26.57
CA LEU A 10 18.25 -17.22 26.24
C LEU A 10 16.73 -17.21 25.95
N PHE A 11 15.92 -16.76 26.89
CA PHE A 11 14.51 -16.49 26.69
C PHE A 11 14.38 -15.22 25.85
N LEU A 12 14.05 -15.36 24.56
CA LEU A 12 13.56 -14.27 23.73
C LEU A 12 12.18 -13.87 24.25
N ILE A 13 12.13 -12.80 25.04
CA ILE A 13 10.87 -12.14 25.42
C ILE A 13 10.40 -11.39 24.17
N SER A 14 9.53 -12.01 23.40
CA SER A 14 8.75 -11.30 22.38
C SER A 14 7.79 -10.35 23.09
N SER A 15 8.18 -9.09 23.20
CA SER A 15 7.29 -8.05 23.71
C SER A 15 6.17 -7.85 22.66
N CYS A 16 4.97 -8.32 22.96
CA CYS A 16 3.78 -8.04 22.18
C CYS A 16 3.45 -6.54 22.35
N VAL A 17 4.07 -5.69 21.55
CA VAL A 17 3.72 -4.26 21.49
C VAL A 17 2.33 -4.17 20.92
N LYS A 18 1.37 -3.65 21.70
CA LYS A 18 0.01 -3.42 21.18
C LYS A 18 0.07 -2.41 20.04
N PRO A 19 -0.65 -2.66 18.93
CA PRO A 19 -0.75 -1.69 17.84
C PRO A 19 -1.22 -0.34 18.37
N VAL A 20 -0.52 0.72 17.98
CA VAL A 20 -0.94 2.10 18.29
C VAL A 20 -2.04 2.47 17.31
N ALA A 21 -3.15 3.02 17.81
CA ALA A 21 -4.20 3.54 16.95
C ALA A 21 -3.66 4.67 16.07
N LEU A 22 -3.99 4.65 14.78
CA LEU A 22 -3.61 5.72 13.87
C LEU A 22 -4.39 6.99 14.16
N ASP A 23 -3.75 8.13 14.00
CA ASP A 23 -4.34 9.44 14.26
C ASP A 23 -5.28 9.84 13.11
N HIS A 24 -6.58 9.90 13.38
CA HIS A 24 -7.59 10.32 12.43
C HIS A 24 -7.55 11.82 12.11
N THR A 25 -6.93 12.65 12.96
CA THR A 25 -6.87 14.11 12.73
C THR A 25 -6.05 14.49 11.50
N VAL A 26 -5.21 13.59 10.98
CA VAL A 26 -4.49 13.80 9.71
C VAL A 26 -5.44 14.00 8.52
N LEU A 27 -6.69 13.54 8.61
CA LEU A 27 -7.72 13.77 7.59
C LEU A 27 -8.13 15.26 7.53
N GLU A 28 -7.98 15.99 8.61
CA GLU A 28 -8.35 17.41 8.75
C GLU A 28 -7.25 18.36 8.27
N ASP A 29 -6.06 17.84 7.85
CA ASP A 29 -4.96 18.68 7.37
C ASP A 29 -5.42 19.56 6.22
N THR A 30 -5.42 20.89 6.46
CA THR A 30 -5.89 21.90 5.51
C THR A 30 -4.96 22.08 4.29
N LYS A 31 -3.75 21.54 4.34
CA LYS A 31 -2.84 21.46 3.18
C LYS A 31 -3.27 20.37 2.15
N ARG A 32 -4.23 19.52 2.51
CA ARG A 32 -4.85 18.59 1.57
C ARG A 32 -5.91 19.28 0.72
N PRO A 33 -5.98 19.01 -0.60
CA PRO A 33 -7.05 19.51 -1.47
C PRO A 33 -8.45 19.17 -0.94
N ALA A 34 -9.38 20.11 -1.08
CA ALA A 34 -10.76 19.94 -0.58
C ALA A 34 -11.47 18.76 -1.27
N GLU A 35 -11.22 18.56 -2.57
CA GLU A 35 -11.76 17.47 -3.36
C GLU A 35 -11.25 16.09 -2.90
N GLU A 36 -10.05 16.02 -2.33
CA GLU A 36 -9.53 14.80 -1.73
C GLU A 36 -10.17 14.51 -0.38
N ARG A 37 -10.34 15.54 0.47
CA ARG A 37 -11.01 15.41 1.76
C ARG A 37 -12.47 14.98 1.59
N ALA A 38 -13.15 15.43 0.53
CA ALA A 38 -14.50 14.97 0.21
C ALA A 38 -14.59 13.46 -0.10
N GLN A 39 -13.47 12.82 -0.44
CA GLN A 39 -13.40 11.38 -0.73
C GLN A 39 -13.04 10.51 0.49
N ASP A 40 -12.67 11.09 1.62
CA ASP A 40 -12.16 10.36 2.78
C ASP A 40 -13.16 9.32 3.30
N GLY A 41 -14.45 9.65 3.31
CA GLY A 41 -15.52 8.73 3.73
C GLY A 41 -15.61 7.49 2.85
N SER A 42 -15.44 7.62 1.53
CA SER A 42 -15.47 6.49 0.60
C SER A 42 -14.15 5.73 0.56
N ARG A 43 -13.04 6.38 0.79
CA ARG A 43 -11.69 5.76 0.76
C ARG A 43 -11.37 5.01 2.04
N LYS A 44 -11.91 5.43 3.19
CA LYS A 44 -11.64 4.83 4.53
C LYS A 44 -10.16 4.61 4.80
N ALA A 45 -9.32 5.59 4.40
CA ALA A 45 -7.87 5.41 4.31
C ALA A 45 -7.24 4.95 5.64
N ILE A 46 -7.65 5.53 6.77
CA ILE A 46 -7.10 5.17 8.10
C ILE A 46 -7.44 3.73 8.46
N ASP A 47 -8.68 3.28 8.19
CA ASP A 47 -9.10 1.90 8.44
C ASP A 47 -8.33 0.91 7.55
N VAL A 48 -8.12 1.27 6.27
CA VAL A 48 -7.32 0.50 5.31
C VAL A 48 -5.88 0.36 5.82
N TYR A 49 -5.23 1.45 6.22
CA TYR A 49 -3.86 1.40 6.75
C TYR A 49 -3.77 0.61 8.05
N THR A 50 -4.79 0.72 8.91
CA THR A 50 -4.88 -0.08 10.15
C THR A 50 -4.96 -1.57 9.83
N PHE A 51 -5.78 -1.99 8.87
CA PHE A 51 -5.86 -3.38 8.42
C PHE A 51 -4.52 -3.88 7.86
N MET A 52 -3.83 -3.05 7.10
CA MET A 52 -2.48 -3.35 6.56
C MET A 52 -1.40 -3.40 7.64
N GLY A 53 -1.67 -2.93 8.85
CA GLY A 53 -0.73 -2.96 9.98
C GLY A 53 0.24 -1.78 9.99
N VAL A 54 -0.09 -0.68 9.35
CA VAL A 54 0.70 0.57 9.39
C VAL A 54 0.78 1.08 10.83
N GLN A 55 1.97 1.49 11.27
CA GLN A 55 2.23 2.08 12.58
C GLN A 55 3.09 3.33 12.44
N PRO A 56 2.94 4.33 13.33
CA PRO A 56 3.82 5.50 13.35
C PRO A 56 5.29 5.09 13.46
N GLY A 57 6.16 5.80 12.77
CA GLY A 57 7.61 5.55 12.78
C GLY A 57 8.09 4.47 11.81
N MET A 58 7.20 3.79 11.09
CA MET A 58 7.56 2.82 10.05
C MET A 58 8.12 3.49 8.79
N THR A 59 8.76 2.69 7.94
CA THR A 59 9.01 3.00 6.54
C THR A 59 7.90 2.40 5.70
N VAL A 60 7.08 3.23 5.07
CA VAL A 60 5.95 2.80 4.23
C VAL A 60 6.19 3.20 2.78
N ALA A 61 5.95 2.29 1.83
CA ALA A 61 5.99 2.63 0.42
C ALA A 61 4.57 2.81 -0.15
N ASP A 62 4.32 3.96 -0.78
CA ASP A 62 3.12 4.25 -1.56
C ASP A 62 3.42 3.94 -3.02
N LEU A 63 2.88 2.82 -3.50
CA LEU A 63 3.13 2.31 -4.85
C LEU A 63 2.17 3.01 -5.83
N TRP A 64 2.76 3.68 -6.83
CA TRP A 64 2.00 4.43 -7.85
C TRP A 64 1.07 5.48 -7.24
N PRO A 65 1.62 6.48 -6.55
CA PRO A 65 0.89 7.41 -5.67
C PRO A 65 -0.11 8.32 -6.38
N GLY A 66 -0.10 8.37 -7.72
CA GLY A 66 -0.89 9.32 -8.48
C GLY A 66 -0.63 10.76 -8.05
N GLY A 67 -1.66 11.52 -7.71
CA GLY A 67 -1.54 12.87 -7.17
C GLY A 67 -1.12 12.96 -5.70
N GLY A 68 -0.84 11.82 -5.02
CA GLY A 68 -0.26 11.79 -3.66
C GLY A 68 -1.26 11.84 -2.51
N TYR A 69 -2.50 11.43 -2.72
CA TYR A 69 -3.49 11.32 -1.64
C TYR A 69 -2.96 10.47 -0.47
N ASN A 70 -2.52 9.23 -0.77
CA ASN A 70 -1.99 8.32 0.26
C ASN A 70 -0.65 8.81 0.78
N THR A 71 0.25 9.27 -0.09
CA THR A 71 1.55 9.83 0.30
C THR A 71 1.41 10.90 1.37
N HIS A 72 0.47 11.82 1.22
CA HIS A 72 0.23 12.91 2.19
C HIS A 72 -0.20 12.34 3.55
N LEU A 73 -1.23 11.50 3.57
CA LEU A 73 -1.74 10.90 4.82
C LEU A 73 -0.68 10.04 5.50
N LEU A 74 0.00 9.19 4.75
CA LEU A 74 1.08 8.35 5.29
C LEU A 74 2.23 9.18 5.84
N SER A 75 2.63 10.28 5.17
CA SER A 75 3.67 11.19 5.67
C SER A 75 3.30 11.74 7.05
N ARG A 76 2.06 12.21 7.24
CA ARG A 76 1.59 12.72 8.53
C ARG A 76 1.54 11.61 9.60
N LEU A 77 1.05 10.42 9.24
CA LEU A 77 0.97 9.27 10.16
C LEU A 77 2.33 8.76 10.59
N MET A 78 3.30 8.71 9.67
CA MET A 78 4.67 8.24 10.00
C MET A 78 5.41 9.23 10.88
N GLY A 79 5.11 10.52 10.79
CA GLY A 79 5.76 11.56 11.57
C GLY A 79 7.26 11.67 11.30
N ASN A 80 7.98 12.36 12.18
CA ASN A 80 9.41 12.65 12.00
C ASN A 80 10.32 11.42 12.18
N SER A 81 9.83 10.34 12.80
CA SER A 81 10.61 9.12 13.04
C SER A 81 10.47 8.07 11.95
N GLY A 82 9.44 8.19 11.10
CA GLY A 82 9.20 7.28 9.99
C GLY A 82 9.48 7.91 8.64
N ARG A 83 9.27 7.11 7.57
CA ARG A 83 9.53 7.52 6.18
C ARG A 83 8.42 7.07 5.27
N VAL A 84 8.22 7.81 4.18
CA VAL A 84 7.35 7.40 3.08
C VAL A 84 8.18 7.34 1.80
N TYR A 85 8.20 6.19 1.17
CA TYR A 85 8.78 5.99 -0.15
C TYR A 85 7.68 6.07 -1.20
N CYS A 86 7.76 7.09 -2.03
CA CYS A 86 6.82 7.36 -3.10
C CYS A 86 7.36 6.71 -4.37
N MET A 87 6.89 5.50 -4.71
CA MET A 87 7.38 4.74 -5.86
C MET A 87 6.52 5.02 -7.08
N MET A 88 7.07 5.79 -8.03
CA MET A 88 6.36 6.28 -9.21
C MET A 88 6.05 5.19 -10.23
N GLY A 89 6.98 4.26 -10.49
CA GLY A 89 6.83 3.20 -11.46
C GLY A 89 6.45 3.72 -12.85
N PHE A 90 5.38 3.22 -13.43
CA PHE A 90 4.94 3.66 -14.76
C PHE A 90 4.50 5.13 -14.83
N TYR A 91 4.24 5.80 -13.70
CA TYR A 91 3.98 7.24 -13.66
C TYR A 91 5.26 8.08 -13.79
N GLY A 92 6.43 7.53 -13.45
CA GLY A 92 7.73 8.21 -13.57
C GLY A 92 8.18 8.46 -15.01
N SER A 93 7.56 7.80 -15.99
CA SER A 93 7.90 7.94 -17.42
C SER A 93 7.47 9.27 -18.07
N GLY A 94 7.11 10.28 -17.27
CA GLY A 94 6.59 11.58 -17.75
C GLY A 94 5.15 11.54 -18.26
N ARG A 95 4.50 10.40 -18.16
CA ARG A 95 3.10 10.20 -18.52
C ARG A 95 2.24 10.81 -17.41
N TYR A 96 1.35 11.72 -17.72
CA TYR A 96 0.36 12.32 -16.80
C TYR A 96 0.87 13.39 -15.83
N ASP A 97 2.06 13.95 -15.97
CA ASP A 97 2.64 14.97 -15.07
C ASP A 97 2.59 14.60 -13.57
N MET A 98 2.63 13.28 -13.27
CA MET A 98 2.46 12.80 -11.89
C MET A 98 3.68 13.11 -11.03
N LEU A 99 4.88 13.10 -11.60
CA LEU A 99 6.10 13.47 -10.88
C LEU A 99 6.03 14.93 -10.42
N ASP A 100 5.59 15.85 -11.29
CA ASP A 100 5.45 17.25 -10.95
C ASP A 100 4.37 17.46 -9.85
N LYS A 101 3.26 16.74 -9.94
CA LYS A 101 2.19 16.80 -8.92
C LYS A 101 2.69 16.32 -7.57
N ILE A 102 3.42 15.22 -7.51
CA ILE A 102 3.98 14.70 -6.28
C ILE A 102 5.02 15.63 -5.68
N THR A 103 5.97 16.12 -6.48
CA THR A 103 7.03 17.03 -5.99
C THR A 103 6.47 18.36 -5.52
N THR A 104 5.48 18.90 -6.21
CA THR A 104 4.72 20.08 -5.77
C THR A 104 4.05 19.83 -4.43
N ARG A 105 3.32 18.71 -4.29
CA ARG A 105 2.66 18.33 -3.03
C ARG A 105 3.65 18.22 -1.88
N ILE A 106 4.77 17.51 -2.09
CA ILE A 106 5.81 17.32 -1.07
C ILE A 106 6.30 18.69 -0.57
N THR A 107 6.54 19.61 -1.50
CA THR A 107 7.06 20.94 -1.18
C THR A 107 6.01 21.81 -0.47
N GLU A 108 4.81 21.94 -1.03
CA GLU A 108 3.76 22.83 -0.51
C GLU A 108 3.18 22.34 0.82
N ALA A 109 3.08 21.03 0.99
CA ALA A 109 2.62 20.44 2.24
C ALA A 109 3.74 20.20 3.25
N GLU A 110 5.02 20.50 2.91
CA GLU A 110 6.19 20.29 3.79
C GLU A 110 6.27 18.82 4.30
N LEU A 111 6.19 17.88 3.36
CA LEU A 111 6.25 16.45 3.67
C LEU A 111 7.73 16.01 3.73
N ASN A 112 8.45 16.41 4.79
CA ASN A 112 9.91 16.29 4.89
C ASN A 112 10.43 14.85 5.08
N ASN A 113 9.54 13.87 5.28
CA ASN A 113 9.85 12.45 5.43
C ASN A 113 9.49 11.61 4.21
N VAL A 114 9.25 12.27 3.05
CA VAL A 114 8.93 11.60 1.78
C VAL A 114 10.14 11.58 0.87
N GLU A 115 10.46 10.41 0.32
CA GLU A 115 11.49 10.19 -0.70
C GLU A 115 10.82 9.62 -1.96
N VAL A 116 11.23 10.09 -3.15
CA VAL A 116 10.65 9.68 -4.44
C VAL A 116 11.60 8.71 -5.14
N PHE A 117 11.06 7.59 -5.61
CA PHE A 117 11.76 6.56 -6.37
C PHE A 117 11.07 6.34 -7.71
N ASP A 118 11.86 6.10 -8.76
CA ASP A 118 11.31 5.96 -10.11
C ASP A 118 10.73 4.57 -10.36
N LYS A 119 11.40 3.52 -9.90
CA LYS A 119 11.02 2.11 -10.12
C LYS A 119 11.21 1.25 -8.87
N PRO A 120 10.54 0.09 -8.79
CA PRO A 120 10.60 -0.78 -7.62
C PRO A 120 12.02 -1.21 -7.24
N SER A 121 12.88 -1.49 -8.22
CA SER A 121 14.28 -1.88 -7.99
C SER A 121 15.16 -0.77 -7.41
N ASP A 122 14.70 0.48 -7.38
CA ASP A 122 15.43 1.59 -6.75
C ASP A 122 15.13 1.68 -5.24
N LEU A 123 14.09 0.99 -4.76
CA LEU A 123 13.79 0.91 -3.33
C LEU A 123 14.92 0.17 -2.61
N PRO A 124 15.40 0.69 -1.46
CA PRO A 124 16.47 0.01 -0.72
C PRO A 124 16.04 -1.39 -0.27
N PRO A 125 16.82 -2.43 -0.53
CA PRO A 125 16.45 -3.80 -0.16
C PRO A 125 16.22 -3.96 1.35
N GLY A 126 15.18 -4.69 1.73
CA GLY A 126 14.87 -4.99 3.13
C GLY A 126 14.61 -3.77 4.00
N SER A 127 14.14 -2.66 3.43
CA SER A 127 13.97 -1.40 4.14
C SER A 127 12.51 -1.04 4.47
N VAL A 128 11.54 -1.62 3.76
CA VAL A 128 10.12 -1.24 3.84
C VAL A 128 9.37 -2.15 4.81
N ASP A 129 8.66 -1.56 5.76
CA ASP A 129 7.79 -2.29 6.70
C ASP A 129 6.45 -2.65 6.07
N VAL A 130 5.82 -1.68 5.40
CA VAL A 130 4.52 -1.85 4.73
C VAL A 130 4.54 -1.18 3.36
N MET A 131 4.02 -1.86 2.36
CA MET A 131 3.71 -1.29 1.04
C MET A 131 2.20 -1.18 0.86
N VAL A 132 1.76 -0.11 0.23
CA VAL A 132 0.35 0.08 -0.13
C VAL A 132 0.23 0.33 -1.63
N SER A 133 -0.68 -0.39 -2.29
CA SER A 133 -1.09 -0.14 -3.67
C SER A 133 -2.60 0.07 -3.69
N ILE A 134 -3.02 1.29 -4.01
CA ILE A 134 -4.42 1.68 -3.93
C ILE A 134 -4.95 2.05 -5.32
N ARG A 135 -5.68 1.12 -5.94
CA ARG A 135 -6.33 1.26 -7.24
C ARG A 135 -5.34 1.48 -8.40
N ASN A 136 -4.22 0.77 -8.37
CA ASN A 136 -3.18 0.91 -9.41
C ASN A 136 -2.52 -0.42 -9.80
N TYR A 137 -2.70 -1.50 -9.03
CA TYR A 137 -2.06 -2.77 -9.34
C TYR A 137 -2.55 -3.34 -10.68
N HIS A 138 -3.83 -3.14 -11.02
CA HIS A 138 -4.41 -3.54 -12.29
C HIS A 138 -3.72 -2.92 -13.51
N ASP A 139 -3.10 -1.74 -13.37
CA ASP A 139 -2.36 -1.05 -14.44
C ASP A 139 -0.97 -1.65 -14.71
N ALA A 140 -0.43 -2.43 -13.79
CA ALA A 140 0.81 -3.15 -13.99
C ALA A 140 0.58 -4.27 -15.02
N LYS A 141 1.26 -4.18 -16.16
CA LYS A 141 1.08 -5.14 -17.26
C LYS A 141 1.69 -6.51 -16.93
N PRO A 142 0.98 -7.62 -17.19
CA PRO A 142 1.56 -8.94 -17.05
C PRO A 142 2.65 -9.21 -18.12
N PRO A 143 3.62 -10.12 -17.86
CA PRO A 143 3.79 -10.84 -16.60
C PRO A 143 4.34 -9.93 -15.49
N ARG A 144 3.87 -10.13 -14.24
CA ARG A 144 4.23 -9.28 -13.09
C ARG A 144 5.29 -9.88 -12.17
N ASP A 145 5.85 -11.04 -12.53
CA ASP A 145 6.81 -11.76 -11.69
C ASP A 145 8.03 -10.91 -11.32
N GLN A 146 8.62 -10.19 -12.28
CA GLN A 146 9.75 -9.30 -12.01
C GLN A 146 9.35 -8.18 -11.02
N LEU A 147 8.21 -7.53 -11.24
CA LEU A 147 7.69 -6.51 -10.35
C LEU A 147 7.52 -7.05 -8.92
N LEU A 148 6.86 -8.21 -8.78
CA LEU A 148 6.60 -8.81 -7.48
C LEU A 148 7.89 -9.21 -6.77
N ASN A 149 8.89 -9.72 -7.49
CA ASN A 149 10.21 -10.04 -6.93
C ASN A 149 10.93 -8.76 -6.43
N GLU A 150 10.91 -7.68 -7.21
CA GLU A 150 11.52 -6.40 -6.80
C GLU A 150 10.83 -5.81 -5.55
N LEU A 151 9.50 -5.87 -5.47
CA LEU A 151 8.74 -5.47 -4.28
C LEU A 151 9.04 -6.38 -3.09
N TYR A 152 9.15 -7.69 -3.33
CA TYR A 152 9.52 -8.65 -2.29
C TYR A 152 10.90 -8.33 -1.71
N ASP A 153 11.89 -8.03 -2.57
CA ASP A 153 13.25 -7.72 -2.13
C ASP A 153 13.32 -6.43 -1.28
N ALA A 154 12.53 -5.42 -1.62
CA ALA A 154 12.49 -4.17 -0.88
C ALA A 154 11.82 -4.28 0.50
N LEU A 155 10.89 -5.25 0.69
CA LEU A 155 10.26 -5.50 1.98
C LEU A 155 11.22 -6.09 3.00
N LYS A 156 11.12 -5.66 4.26
CA LYS A 156 11.75 -6.34 5.40
C LYS A 156 11.24 -7.78 5.53
N PRO A 157 12.01 -8.70 6.13
CA PRO A 157 11.46 -9.99 6.57
C PRO A 157 10.21 -9.77 7.44
N GLY A 158 9.11 -10.46 7.12
CA GLY A 158 7.82 -10.25 7.77
C GLY A 158 7.06 -8.97 7.37
N GLY A 159 7.59 -8.17 6.44
CA GLY A 159 6.94 -6.98 5.91
C GLY A 159 5.64 -7.28 5.17
N ILE A 160 4.77 -6.28 5.09
CA ILE A 160 3.40 -6.41 4.55
C ILE A 160 3.29 -5.66 3.23
N ILE A 161 2.51 -6.21 2.30
CA ILE A 161 1.97 -5.46 1.18
C ILE A 161 0.45 -5.56 1.17
N GLY A 162 -0.22 -4.41 1.09
CA GLY A 162 -1.66 -4.30 1.00
C GLY A 162 -2.10 -3.81 -0.38
N ILE A 163 -3.10 -4.48 -0.94
CA ILE A 163 -3.66 -4.17 -2.26
C ILE A 163 -5.13 -3.81 -2.09
N VAL A 164 -5.50 -2.61 -2.51
CA VAL A 164 -6.89 -2.22 -2.77
C VAL A 164 -7.05 -2.07 -4.26
N ASP A 165 -8.01 -2.78 -4.84
CA ASP A 165 -8.34 -2.57 -6.25
C ASP A 165 -9.82 -2.80 -6.54
N VAL A 166 -10.24 -2.47 -7.76
CA VAL A 166 -11.64 -2.55 -8.17
C VAL A 166 -12.01 -3.99 -8.54
N ALA A 167 -13.08 -4.48 -7.94
CA ALA A 167 -13.52 -5.86 -8.07
C ALA A 167 -14.27 -6.09 -9.40
N THR A 168 -14.20 -7.34 -9.89
CA THR A 168 -15.01 -7.83 -11.01
C THR A 168 -15.28 -9.33 -10.85
N ASP A 169 -16.42 -9.78 -11.38
CA ASP A 169 -16.73 -11.20 -11.53
C ASP A 169 -16.10 -11.81 -12.78
N HIS A 170 -15.56 -10.98 -13.68
CA HIS A 170 -14.84 -11.46 -14.86
C HIS A 170 -13.57 -12.23 -14.45
N PRO A 171 -13.33 -13.42 -15.01
CA PRO A 171 -12.12 -14.19 -14.66
C PRO A 171 -10.87 -13.54 -15.27
N GLY A 172 -10.17 -12.73 -14.51
CA GLY A 172 -8.96 -12.07 -14.94
C GLY A 172 -9.10 -10.56 -15.07
N TRP A 173 -8.43 -10.00 -16.07
CA TRP A 173 -8.53 -8.58 -16.43
C TRP A 173 -9.77 -8.33 -17.28
N ASP A 174 -10.58 -7.37 -16.86
CA ASP A 174 -11.72 -6.87 -17.61
C ASP A 174 -11.36 -5.53 -18.28
N GLU A 175 -11.08 -5.58 -19.56
CA GLU A 175 -10.66 -4.41 -20.34
C GLU A 175 -11.78 -3.39 -20.52
N ASP A 176 -13.03 -3.84 -20.61
CA ASP A 176 -14.19 -2.98 -20.85
C ASP A 176 -14.47 -2.09 -19.66
N THR A 177 -14.38 -2.62 -18.45
CA THR A 177 -14.65 -1.90 -17.20
C THR A 177 -13.39 -1.48 -16.44
N HIS A 178 -12.20 -1.89 -16.92
CA HIS A 178 -10.91 -1.59 -16.32
C HIS A 178 -10.82 -2.09 -14.87
N ARG A 179 -11.10 -3.39 -14.69
CA ARG A 179 -11.14 -4.06 -13.39
C ARG A 179 -10.30 -5.33 -13.41
N LEU A 180 -9.76 -5.72 -12.25
CA LEU A 180 -8.98 -6.94 -12.09
C LEU A 180 -9.61 -7.85 -11.04
N ASN A 181 -9.77 -9.13 -11.39
CA ASN A 181 -10.28 -10.11 -10.46
C ASN A 181 -9.33 -10.32 -9.27
N GLU A 182 -9.87 -10.34 -8.04
CA GLU A 182 -9.08 -10.49 -6.83
C GLU A 182 -8.32 -11.81 -6.74
N GLN A 183 -8.88 -12.91 -7.29
CA GLN A 183 -8.21 -14.21 -7.28
C GLN A 183 -6.92 -14.19 -8.10
N VAL A 184 -6.88 -13.44 -9.20
CA VAL A 184 -5.64 -13.24 -9.98
C VAL A 184 -4.55 -12.62 -9.12
N VAL A 185 -4.89 -11.60 -8.34
CA VAL A 185 -3.92 -10.95 -7.42
C VAL A 185 -3.44 -11.94 -6.36
N ILE A 186 -4.35 -12.70 -5.76
CA ILE A 186 -3.99 -13.70 -4.75
C ILE A 186 -3.04 -14.76 -5.33
N ASP A 187 -3.34 -15.27 -6.52
CA ASP A 187 -2.54 -16.29 -7.19
C ASP A 187 -1.15 -15.76 -7.57
N GLU A 188 -1.07 -14.57 -8.16
CA GLU A 188 0.21 -13.93 -8.55
C GLU A 188 1.11 -13.69 -7.34
N PHE A 189 0.59 -13.11 -6.26
CA PHE A 189 1.38 -12.86 -5.04
C PHE A 189 1.84 -14.18 -4.39
N THR A 190 0.96 -15.16 -4.30
CA THR A 190 1.29 -16.45 -3.69
C THR A 190 2.34 -17.20 -4.51
N ALA A 191 2.23 -17.19 -5.84
CA ALA A 191 3.22 -17.78 -6.74
C ALA A 191 4.61 -17.12 -6.62
N ASN A 192 4.65 -15.82 -6.24
CA ASN A 192 5.89 -15.06 -6.04
C ASN A 192 6.36 -15.00 -4.57
N GLY A 193 5.95 -15.99 -3.74
CA GLY A 193 6.52 -16.22 -2.41
C GLY A 193 5.89 -15.41 -1.28
N PHE A 194 4.80 -14.69 -1.53
CA PHE A 194 4.05 -14.03 -0.46
C PHE A 194 3.06 -15.00 0.21
N THR A 195 2.81 -14.80 1.48
CA THR A 195 1.71 -15.44 2.20
C THR A 195 0.49 -14.56 2.18
N PHE A 196 -0.63 -15.05 1.66
CA PHE A 196 -1.92 -14.37 1.79
C PHE A 196 -2.40 -14.43 3.24
N GLU A 197 -2.58 -13.26 3.90
CA GLU A 197 -3.02 -13.17 5.31
C GLU A 197 -4.52 -12.94 5.47
N GLY A 198 -5.20 -12.58 4.39
CA GLY A 198 -6.64 -12.40 4.37
C GLY A 198 -7.08 -11.14 3.62
N SER A 199 -8.39 -10.94 3.62
CA SER A 199 -9.08 -9.82 2.99
C SER A 199 -9.98 -9.09 3.98
N SER A 200 -10.50 -7.93 3.57
CA SER A 200 -11.50 -7.19 4.35
C SER A 200 -12.61 -6.67 3.43
N ASP A 201 -13.85 -6.81 3.91
CA ASP A 201 -15.03 -6.35 3.18
C ASP A 201 -15.36 -4.86 3.41
N MET A 202 -14.51 -4.12 4.14
CA MET A 202 -14.78 -2.73 4.50
C MET A 202 -14.98 -1.79 3.31
N LEU A 203 -14.46 -2.17 2.13
CA LEU A 203 -14.56 -1.40 0.88
C LEU A 203 -15.52 -2.04 -0.13
N ARG A 204 -16.18 -3.15 0.23
CA ARG A 204 -17.16 -3.78 -0.64
C ARG A 204 -18.41 -2.91 -0.81
N ASN A 205 -18.93 -2.93 -2.02
CA ASN A 205 -20.20 -2.31 -2.36
C ASN A 205 -21.06 -3.31 -3.15
N PRO A 206 -22.03 -3.98 -2.49
CA PRO A 206 -22.87 -4.97 -3.16
C PRO A 206 -23.86 -4.35 -4.16
N ASP A 207 -24.00 -3.03 -4.18
CA ASP A 207 -24.87 -2.32 -5.14
C ASP A 207 -24.15 -1.98 -6.45
N ASP A 208 -22.82 -2.24 -6.55
CA ASP A 208 -22.08 -2.08 -7.79
C ASP A 208 -22.25 -3.31 -8.68
N ASP A 209 -22.90 -3.12 -9.81
CA ASP A 209 -23.14 -4.17 -10.82
C ASP A 209 -21.92 -4.42 -11.74
N HIS A 210 -20.78 -3.84 -11.41
CA HIS A 210 -19.52 -3.89 -12.12
C HIS A 210 -19.54 -3.27 -13.54
N SER A 211 -20.58 -2.50 -13.89
CA SER A 211 -20.68 -1.85 -15.20
C SER A 211 -19.93 -0.51 -15.27
N ILE A 212 -19.70 0.15 -14.13
CA ILE A 212 -18.97 1.43 -14.06
C ILE A 212 -17.51 1.22 -14.39
N ARG A 213 -16.96 2.03 -15.28
CA ARG A 213 -15.54 2.01 -15.63
C ARG A 213 -14.71 2.80 -14.61
N GLY A 214 -13.44 2.42 -14.44
CA GLY A 214 -12.52 3.06 -13.49
C GLY A 214 -12.33 4.57 -13.67
N PHE A 215 -12.72 5.13 -14.83
CA PHE A 215 -12.56 6.55 -15.18
C PHE A 215 -13.88 7.33 -15.24
N ASP A 216 -15.03 6.66 -15.14
CA ASP A 216 -16.33 7.27 -15.27
C ASP A 216 -16.76 8.04 -14.01
N GLU A 217 -17.78 8.87 -14.16
CA GLU A 217 -18.51 9.44 -13.04
C GLU A 217 -19.12 8.30 -12.19
N GLY A 218 -19.05 8.40 -10.88
CA GLY A 218 -19.50 7.32 -9.98
C GLY A 218 -18.39 6.32 -9.57
N ARG A 219 -17.18 6.39 -10.13
CA ARG A 219 -16.06 5.51 -9.74
C ARG A 219 -15.76 5.43 -8.25
N HIS A 220 -16.31 6.34 -7.44
CA HIS A 220 -16.16 6.33 -5.98
C HIS A 220 -17.08 5.31 -5.29
N THR A 221 -18.11 4.82 -5.98
CA THR A 221 -19.05 3.81 -5.50
C THR A 221 -18.70 2.40 -5.97
N MET A 222 -17.65 2.24 -6.77
CA MET A 222 -17.23 0.92 -7.26
C MET A 222 -16.92 -0.03 -6.11
N ASP A 223 -17.29 -1.30 -6.29
CA ASP A 223 -16.86 -2.39 -5.40
C ASP A 223 -15.35 -2.55 -5.43
N ARG A 224 -14.74 -2.73 -4.25
CA ARG A 224 -13.29 -2.88 -4.11
C ARG A 224 -12.96 -3.98 -3.13
N TYR A 225 -11.98 -4.78 -3.49
CA TYR A 225 -11.35 -5.69 -2.55
C TYR A 225 -10.20 -5.00 -1.81
N LEU A 226 -9.90 -5.50 -0.62
CA LEU A 226 -8.73 -5.14 0.17
C LEU A 226 -8.06 -6.43 0.60
N LEU A 227 -6.85 -6.67 0.08
CA LEU A 227 -6.05 -7.88 0.31
C LEU A 227 -4.79 -7.54 1.08
N LYS A 228 -4.33 -8.48 1.90
CA LYS A 228 -3.11 -8.37 2.70
C LYS A 228 -2.21 -9.57 2.50
N PHE A 229 -0.95 -9.30 2.19
CA PHE A 229 0.08 -10.30 1.99
C PHE A 229 1.30 -10.02 2.86
N ARG A 230 2.03 -11.08 3.20
CA ARG A 230 3.24 -11.00 4.02
C ARG A 230 4.43 -11.64 3.30
N LYS A 231 5.58 -10.95 3.36
CA LYS A 231 6.89 -11.57 3.05
C LYS A 231 7.28 -12.52 4.18
N HIS A 232 7.79 -13.71 3.83
CA HIS A 232 8.31 -14.63 4.83
C HIS A 232 9.44 -14.02 5.69
N SER A 233 9.54 -14.49 6.94
CA SER A 233 10.56 -14.06 7.93
C SER A 233 11.92 -14.65 7.63
#